data_ed5765499c53b3892543b83b92f8b9d5
#
_entry.id   ed5765499c53b3892543b83b92f8b9d5
#
_cell.length_a   1.000
_cell.length_b   1.000
_cell.length_c   1.000
_cell.angle_alpha   90.00
_cell.angle_beta   90.00
_cell.angle_gamma   90.00
#
_symmetry.space_group_name_H-M   'P 1'
#
loop_
_entity.id
_entity.type
_entity.pdbx_description
1 polymer ?
#
loop_
_entity_poly.entity_id
_entity_poly.type
_entity_poly.pdbx_seq_one_letter_code
_entity_poly.pdbx_strand_id
1 'polypeptide(L)'
;MFSRPKYTREGLKMSLSRMFLFLTAIVVVFFLLPSVSNADEAPKKPTLVELMSPGCPACAEMEKVLAQFEAQYGDTIEVQIVNVREYPDVARLYQVRYVPTLVFIDENGKMLEKRVGYMPLEALEKEWRERGYNIGKGE
;
A
#
# COMPACT_ATOMS: atom_id res chain seq x y z
N MET A 1 1.86 -59.63 -42.79
CA MET A 1 1.40 -60.31 -41.58
C MET A 1 1.61 -59.39 -40.40
N PHE A 2 0.61 -58.49 -40.18
CA PHE A 2 0.69 -57.42 -39.15
C PHE A 2 -0.06 -57.86 -37.89
N SER A 3 0.69 -58.21 -36.85
CA SER A 3 0.12 -58.51 -35.52
C SER A 3 -0.33 -57.21 -34.85
N ARG A 4 -1.65 -57.14 -34.59
CA ARG A 4 -2.23 -56.05 -33.80
C ARG A 4 -1.89 -56.25 -32.32
N PRO A 5 -1.41 -55.27 -31.55
CA PRO A 5 -1.28 -55.35 -30.14
C PRO A 5 -2.66 -55.40 -29.47
N LYS A 6 -2.89 -56.45 -28.67
CA LYS A 6 -4.09 -56.56 -27.82
C LYS A 6 -3.94 -55.56 -26.67
N TYR A 7 -4.69 -54.47 -26.77
CA TYR A 7 -4.85 -53.53 -25.66
C TYR A 7 -5.75 -54.19 -24.60
N THR A 8 -5.15 -54.72 -23.57
CA THR A 8 -5.89 -55.29 -22.43
C THR A 8 -6.46 -54.15 -21.60
N ARG A 9 -7.79 -54.05 -21.58
CA ARG A 9 -8.60 -53.15 -20.75
C ARG A 9 -8.58 -53.58 -19.27
N GLU A 10 -7.41 -53.72 -18.69
CA GLU A 10 -7.26 -54.12 -17.27
C GLU A 10 -6.53 -53.02 -16.48
N GLY A 11 -7.07 -51.81 -16.44
CA GLY A 11 -6.41 -50.76 -15.69
C GLY A 11 -7.33 -49.67 -15.12
N LEU A 12 -8.63 -49.79 -15.34
CA LEU A 12 -9.53 -48.72 -14.92
C LEU A 12 -10.68 -49.20 -14.03
N LYS A 13 -10.39 -50.09 -13.12
CA LYS A 13 -11.24 -50.35 -11.97
C LYS A 13 -10.59 -49.78 -10.72
N MET A 14 -10.33 -48.52 -10.74
CA MET A 14 -10.11 -47.81 -9.50
C MET A 14 -11.46 -47.83 -8.76
N SER A 15 -11.54 -48.66 -7.72
CA SER A 15 -12.75 -48.88 -6.94
C SER A 15 -13.30 -47.51 -6.51
N LEU A 16 -14.59 -47.26 -6.78
CA LEU A 16 -15.28 -46.04 -6.34
C LEU A 16 -14.96 -45.69 -4.87
N SER A 17 -14.79 -46.73 -4.05
CA SER A 17 -14.41 -46.58 -2.64
C SER A 17 -13.04 -45.92 -2.44
N ARG A 18 -12.05 -46.19 -3.30
CA ARG A 18 -10.73 -45.53 -3.23
C ARG A 18 -10.82 -44.07 -3.72
N MET A 19 -11.63 -43.80 -4.70
CA MET A 19 -11.86 -42.43 -5.19
C MET A 19 -12.57 -41.58 -4.14
N PHE A 20 -13.54 -42.15 -3.41
CA PHE A 20 -14.17 -41.46 -2.28
C PHE A 20 -13.18 -41.19 -1.13
N LEU A 21 -12.29 -42.13 -0.81
CA LEU A 21 -11.24 -41.94 0.21
C LEU A 21 -10.26 -40.80 -0.17
N PHE A 22 -9.87 -40.69 -1.42
CA PHE A 22 -9.00 -39.61 -1.88
C PHE A 22 -9.73 -38.24 -1.86
N LEU A 23 -10.99 -38.20 -2.27
CA LEU A 23 -11.80 -36.96 -2.22
C LEU A 23 -12.03 -36.48 -0.79
N THR A 24 -12.34 -37.40 0.14
CA THR A 24 -12.48 -37.02 1.57
C THR A 24 -11.17 -36.58 2.20
N ALA A 25 -10.04 -37.21 1.84
CA ALA A 25 -8.72 -36.79 2.32
C ALA A 25 -8.35 -35.37 1.82
N ILE A 26 -8.65 -35.04 0.55
CA ILE A 26 -8.41 -33.71 -0.02
C ILE A 26 -9.28 -32.67 0.67
N VAL A 27 -10.57 -32.96 0.91
CA VAL A 27 -11.48 -32.04 1.61
C VAL A 27 -11.01 -31.79 3.06
N VAL A 28 -10.58 -32.84 3.76
CA VAL A 28 -10.07 -32.70 5.15
C VAL A 28 -8.78 -31.87 5.18
N VAL A 29 -7.85 -32.09 4.23
CA VAL A 29 -6.62 -31.31 4.12
C VAL A 29 -6.94 -29.82 3.80
N PHE A 30 -7.93 -29.57 2.94
CA PHE A 30 -8.35 -28.19 2.61
C PHE A 30 -8.97 -27.47 3.82
N PHE A 31 -9.68 -28.18 4.69
CA PHE A 31 -10.24 -27.61 5.94
C PHE A 31 -9.21 -27.47 7.07
N LEU A 32 -8.09 -28.18 7.01
CA LEU A 32 -7.01 -28.10 7.99
C LEU A 32 -5.92 -27.08 7.62
N LEU A 33 -5.99 -26.45 6.44
CA LEU A 33 -5.11 -25.32 6.12
C LEU A 33 -5.49 -24.17 7.04
N PRO A 34 -4.59 -23.70 7.91
CA PRO A 34 -4.85 -22.50 8.67
C PRO A 34 -5.07 -21.39 7.67
N SER A 35 -6.21 -20.69 7.76
CA SER A 35 -6.40 -19.43 7.09
C SER A 35 -5.24 -18.55 7.52
N VAL A 36 -4.31 -18.28 6.63
CA VAL A 36 -3.28 -17.27 6.86
C VAL A 36 -4.04 -15.94 6.90
N SER A 37 -4.57 -15.62 8.07
CA SER A 37 -5.02 -14.28 8.37
C SER A 37 -3.76 -13.43 8.33
N ASN A 38 -3.67 -12.52 7.36
CA ASN A 38 -2.70 -11.44 7.38
C ASN A 38 -3.09 -10.48 8.51
N ALA A 39 -2.92 -10.95 9.74
CA ALA A 39 -3.16 -10.18 10.95
C ALA A 39 -1.80 -9.72 11.47
N ASP A 40 -1.22 -8.75 10.81
CA ASP A 40 -0.25 -7.83 11.40
C ASP A 40 0.09 -6.65 10.44
N GLU A 41 -0.90 -6.13 9.73
CA GLU A 41 -0.73 -4.81 9.13
C GLU A 41 -1.14 -3.80 10.20
N ALA A 42 -0.15 -3.15 10.82
CA ALA A 42 -0.38 -2.02 11.70
C ALA A 42 -1.34 -1.03 11.00
N PRO A 43 -2.28 -0.40 11.70
CA PRO A 43 -3.22 0.51 11.08
C PRO A 43 -2.45 1.53 10.25
N LYS A 44 -2.71 1.56 8.93
CA LYS A 44 -2.05 2.49 8.03
C LYS A 44 -2.38 3.89 8.48
N LYS A 45 -1.35 4.68 8.75
CA LYS A 45 -1.52 6.10 9.05
C LYS A 45 -1.85 6.85 7.75
N PRO A 46 -2.67 7.90 7.81
CA PRO A 46 -2.72 8.86 6.73
C PRO A 46 -1.32 9.43 6.48
N THR A 47 -1.00 9.74 5.24
CA THR A 47 0.36 10.07 4.83
C THR A 47 0.41 11.43 4.14
N LEU A 48 1.37 12.26 4.52
CA LEU A 48 1.73 13.50 3.85
C LEU A 48 3.01 13.25 3.04
N VAL A 49 2.91 13.31 1.73
CA VAL A 49 4.06 13.12 0.83
C VAL A 49 4.51 14.46 0.26
N GLU A 50 5.76 14.82 0.45
CA GLU A 50 6.42 15.88 -0.31
C GLU A 50 7.14 15.29 -1.51
N LEU A 51 6.82 15.77 -2.70
CA LEU A 51 7.58 15.51 -3.91
C LEU A 51 8.51 16.69 -4.18
N MET A 52 9.81 16.42 -4.02
CA MET A 52 10.86 17.42 -4.08
C MET A 52 11.92 17.12 -5.13
N SER A 53 12.82 18.05 -5.40
CA SER A 53 14.01 17.85 -6.23
C SER A 53 15.23 18.50 -5.57
N PRO A 54 16.40 17.87 -5.60
CA PRO A 54 17.63 18.48 -5.10
C PRO A 54 17.93 19.83 -5.74
N GLY A 55 18.35 20.77 -4.93
CA GLY A 55 18.68 22.14 -5.36
C GLY A 55 17.46 23.06 -5.52
N CYS A 56 16.29 22.67 -5.03
CA CYS A 56 15.09 23.49 -4.99
C CYS A 56 15.04 24.26 -3.66
N PRO A 57 15.19 25.61 -3.64
CA PRO A 57 15.17 26.38 -2.40
C PRO A 57 13.84 26.29 -1.64
N ALA A 58 12.72 26.31 -2.38
CA ALA A 58 11.39 26.21 -1.78
C ALA A 58 11.14 24.84 -1.15
N CYS A 59 11.75 23.76 -1.68
CA CYS A 59 11.69 22.43 -1.07
C CYS A 59 12.47 22.41 0.26
N ALA A 60 13.65 23.00 0.30
CA ALA A 60 14.45 23.08 1.54
C ALA A 60 13.71 23.84 2.66
N GLU A 61 12.95 24.87 2.32
CA GLU A 61 12.10 25.56 3.32
C GLU A 61 10.89 24.68 3.71
N MET A 62 10.31 23.93 2.75
CA MET A 62 9.21 23.02 3.04
C MET A 62 9.64 21.87 3.95
N GLU A 63 10.81 21.28 3.74
CA GLU A 63 11.37 20.24 4.60
C GLU A 63 11.48 20.67 6.08
N LYS A 64 11.81 21.94 6.35
CA LYS A 64 11.83 22.48 7.73
C LYS A 64 10.45 22.50 8.36
N VAL A 65 9.44 22.84 7.58
CA VAL A 65 8.03 22.81 8.05
C VAL A 65 7.59 21.38 8.28
N LEU A 66 7.94 20.46 7.37
CA LEU A 66 7.61 19.04 7.52
C LEU A 66 8.28 18.41 8.74
N ALA A 67 9.52 18.77 9.04
CA ALA A 67 10.19 18.31 10.25
C ALA A 67 9.48 18.79 11.53
N GLN A 68 8.97 20.02 11.56
CA GLN A 68 8.15 20.53 12.66
C GLN A 68 6.81 19.83 12.76
N PHE A 69 6.17 19.58 11.60
CA PHE A 69 4.90 18.86 11.53
C PHE A 69 5.04 17.41 12.01
N GLU A 70 6.08 16.72 11.55
CA GLU A 70 6.37 15.34 11.96
C GLU A 70 6.67 15.23 13.46
N ALA A 71 7.44 16.18 14.01
CA ALA A 71 7.73 16.22 15.44
C ALA A 71 6.47 16.38 16.31
N GLN A 72 5.41 17.00 15.79
CA GLN A 72 4.16 17.23 16.51
C GLN A 72 3.11 16.16 16.22
N TYR A 73 3.06 15.64 15.00
CA TYR A 73 1.94 14.83 14.50
C TYR A 73 2.37 13.49 13.88
N GLY A 74 3.66 13.14 13.91
CA GLY A 74 4.20 11.91 13.31
C GLY A 74 3.61 10.61 13.87
N ASP A 75 3.07 10.67 15.09
CA ASP A 75 2.34 9.53 15.66
C ASP A 75 0.99 9.28 14.97
N THR A 76 0.37 10.33 14.41
CA THR A 76 -0.95 10.28 13.77
C THR A 76 -0.85 10.28 12.25
N ILE A 77 0.08 11.05 11.69
CA ILE A 77 0.25 11.24 10.25
C ILE A 77 1.70 10.92 9.88
N GLU A 78 1.90 10.01 8.94
CA GLU A 78 3.21 9.70 8.40
C GLU A 78 3.67 10.80 7.43
N VAL A 79 4.94 11.22 7.53
CA VAL A 79 5.55 12.18 6.60
C VAL A 79 6.56 11.45 5.73
N GLN A 80 6.44 11.62 4.41
CA GLN A 80 7.36 11.04 3.43
C GLN A 80 7.89 12.13 2.51
N ILE A 81 9.22 12.14 2.28
CA ILE A 81 9.89 13.04 1.34
C ILE A 81 10.41 12.19 0.17
N VAL A 82 9.97 12.52 -1.04
CA VAL A 82 10.26 11.75 -2.25
C VAL A 82 10.98 12.61 -3.27
N ASN A 83 12.20 12.21 -3.63
CA ASN A 83 12.96 12.85 -4.70
C ASN A 83 12.42 12.43 -6.07
N VAL A 84 11.82 13.35 -6.82
CA VAL A 84 11.22 13.06 -8.13
C VAL A 84 12.23 12.63 -9.20
N ARG A 85 13.51 12.89 -9.00
CA ARG A 85 14.57 12.44 -9.93
C ARG A 85 14.93 10.98 -9.70
N GLU A 86 14.85 10.51 -8.46
CA GLU A 86 15.12 9.11 -8.09
C GLU A 86 13.88 8.24 -8.31
N TYR A 87 12.68 8.81 -8.08
CA TYR A 87 11.41 8.12 -8.21
C TYR A 87 10.48 8.76 -9.25
N PRO A 88 10.87 8.75 -10.55
CA PRO A 88 10.08 9.40 -11.61
C PRO A 88 8.70 8.77 -11.82
N ASP A 89 8.52 7.50 -11.43
CA ASP A 89 7.23 6.83 -11.52
C ASP A 89 6.24 7.40 -10.50
N VAL A 90 6.71 7.74 -9.31
CA VAL A 90 5.90 8.41 -8.27
C VAL A 90 5.49 9.81 -8.75
N ALA A 91 6.42 10.55 -9.36
CA ALA A 91 6.12 11.84 -9.94
C ALA A 91 5.05 11.77 -11.05
N ARG A 92 5.08 10.73 -11.88
CA ARG A 92 4.06 10.46 -12.91
C ARG A 92 2.72 10.06 -12.29
N LEU A 93 2.73 9.19 -11.28
CA LEU A 93 1.52 8.76 -10.57
C LEU A 93 0.72 9.95 -10.03
N TYR A 94 1.41 10.89 -9.37
CA TYR A 94 0.78 12.10 -8.82
C TYR A 94 0.73 13.27 -9.81
N GLN A 95 1.12 13.07 -11.07
CA GLN A 95 1.12 14.10 -12.11
C GLN A 95 1.83 15.38 -11.67
N VAL A 96 3.03 15.23 -11.10
CA VAL A 96 3.85 16.35 -10.60
C VAL A 96 4.45 17.11 -11.75
N ARG A 97 4.20 18.43 -11.79
CA ARG A 97 4.78 19.34 -12.78
C ARG A 97 5.73 20.36 -12.16
N TYR A 98 5.57 20.63 -10.89
CA TYR A 98 6.35 21.60 -10.12
C TYR A 98 6.70 21.02 -8.76
N VAL A 99 7.80 21.48 -8.16
CA VAL A 99 8.23 21.09 -6.82
C VAL A 99 8.39 22.36 -5.96
N PRO A 100 8.14 22.28 -4.66
CA PRO A 100 7.58 21.16 -3.93
C PRO A 100 6.11 20.93 -4.31
N THR A 101 5.67 19.67 -4.32
CA THR A 101 4.27 19.29 -4.39
C THR A 101 3.94 18.41 -3.19
N LEU A 102 2.92 18.79 -2.45
CA LEU A 102 2.42 18.05 -1.29
C LEU A 102 1.21 17.21 -1.69
N VAL A 103 1.20 15.95 -1.30
CA VAL A 103 0.09 15.02 -1.54
C VAL A 103 -0.41 14.50 -0.20
N PHE A 104 -1.69 14.68 0.05
CA PHE A 104 -2.39 14.22 1.25
C PHE A 104 -3.10 12.91 0.93
N ILE A 105 -2.81 11.86 1.68
CA ILE A 105 -3.28 10.50 1.42
C ILE A 105 -3.94 9.97 2.70
N ASP A 106 -5.11 9.33 2.58
CA ASP A 106 -5.79 8.72 3.71
C ASP A 106 -5.17 7.36 4.09
N GLU A 107 -5.64 6.76 5.18
CA GLU A 107 -5.24 5.45 5.69
C GLU A 107 -5.51 4.29 4.73
N ASN A 108 -6.34 4.50 3.69
CA ASN A 108 -6.64 3.53 2.65
C ASN A 108 -5.78 3.70 1.40
N GLY A 109 -4.84 4.68 1.41
CA GLY A 109 -3.99 5.01 0.27
C GLY A 109 -4.66 5.87 -0.80
N LYS A 110 -5.83 6.44 -0.51
CA LYS A 110 -6.54 7.33 -1.43
C LYS A 110 -6.02 8.75 -1.30
N MET A 111 -5.66 9.37 -2.42
CA MET A 111 -5.31 10.78 -2.45
C MET A 111 -6.53 11.65 -2.10
N LEU A 112 -6.38 12.45 -1.06
CA LEU A 112 -7.37 13.41 -0.57
C LEU A 112 -7.22 14.76 -1.26
N GLU A 113 -5.97 15.22 -1.42
CA GLU A 113 -5.66 16.54 -1.96
C GLU A 113 -4.23 16.58 -2.50
N LYS A 114 -3.98 17.52 -3.39
CA LYS A 114 -2.64 17.86 -3.89
C LYS A 114 -2.45 19.37 -3.91
N ARG A 115 -1.37 19.85 -3.31
CA ARG A 115 -0.98 21.27 -3.25
C ARG A 115 0.39 21.47 -3.85
N VAL A 116 0.56 22.51 -4.63
CA VAL A 116 1.84 22.88 -5.25
C VAL A 116 2.41 24.11 -4.56
N GLY A 117 3.70 24.04 -4.24
CA GLY A 117 4.43 25.13 -3.61
C GLY A 117 4.57 24.98 -2.10
N TYR A 118 5.23 25.97 -1.51
CA TYR A 118 5.45 26.05 -0.07
C TYR A 118 4.14 26.23 0.69
N MET A 119 4.03 25.59 1.84
CA MET A 119 2.88 25.69 2.75
C MET A 119 3.38 25.87 4.18
N PRO A 120 2.99 26.93 4.91
CA PRO A 120 3.35 27.08 6.31
C PRO A 120 2.65 26.06 7.20
N LEU A 121 3.20 25.83 8.40
CA LEU A 121 2.73 24.82 9.35
C LEU A 121 1.23 24.94 9.65
N GLU A 122 0.75 26.14 9.91
CA GLU A 122 -0.67 26.39 10.24
C GLU A 122 -1.61 26.04 9.08
N ALA A 123 -1.14 26.20 7.83
CA ALA A 123 -1.91 25.83 6.65
C ALA A 123 -1.94 24.30 6.48
N LEU A 124 -0.83 23.57 6.75
CA LEU A 124 -0.81 22.12 6.79
C LEU A 124 -1.77 21.57 7.83
N GLU A 125 -1.71 22.10 9.02
CA GLU A 125 -2.62 21.71 10.12
C GLU A 125 -4.08 21.95 9.75
N LYS A 126 -4.38 23.11 9.15
CA LYS A 126 -5.73 23.44 8.69
C LYS A 126 -6.22 22.45 7.64
N GLU A 127 -5.38 22.12 6.65
CA GLU A 127 -5.73 21.16 5.59
C GLU A 127 -6.12 19.79 6.18
N TRP A 128 -5.38 19.28 7.16
CA TRP A 128 -5.70 18.02 7.82
C TRP A 128 -6.98 18.09 8.65
N ARG A 129 -7.17 19.17 9.43
CA ARG A 129 -8.39 19.37 10.24
C ARG A 129 -9.65 19.46 9.37
N GLU A 130 -9.59 20.16 8.24
CA GLU A 130 -10.72 20.29 7.31
C GLU A 130 -11.11 18.94 6.67
N ARG A 131 -10.22 17.97 6.67
CA ARG A 131 -10.47 16.57 6.22
C ARG A 131 -10.90 15.64 7.34
N GLY A 132 -11.12 16.16 8.54
CA GLY A 132 -11.64 15.39 9.68
C GLY A 132 -10.56 14.72 10.52
N TYR A 133 -9.27 14.96 10.25
CA TYR A 133 -8.18 14.45 11.07
C TYR A 133 -8.00 15.33 12.30
N ASN A 134 -8.13 14.70 13.47
CA ASN A 134 -7.94 15.41 14.73
C ASN A 134 -6.43 15.53 15.03
N ILE A 135 -5.78 16.47 14.39
CA ILE A 135 -4.44 16.92 14.77
C ILE A 135 -4.64 18.06 15.78
N GLY A 136 -4.85 17.68 17.04
CA GLY A 136 -4.90 18.63 18.13
C GLY A 136 -3.52 19.23 18.39
N LYS A 137 -3.46 20.48 18.81
CA LYS A 137 -2.26 20.99 19.48
C LYS A 137 -2.07 20.08 20.69
N GLY A 138 -0.93 19.35 20.75
CA GLY A 138 -0.54 18.67 21.96
C GLY A 138 -0.53 19.71 23.09
N GLU A 139 -1.45 19.56 24.05
CA GLU A 139 -1.39 20.26 25.32
C GLU A 139 -0.17 19.79 26.11
#